data_ef602e49729018275bd840ec3f68e6d9
#
_entry.id   ef602e49729018275bd840ec3f68e6d9
#
_cell.length_a   1.000
_cell.length_b   1.000
_cell.length_c   1.000
_cell.angle_alpha   90.00
_cell.angle_beta   90.00
_cell.angle_gamma   90.00
#
_symmetry.space_group_name_H-M   'P 1'
#
loop_
_entity.id
_entity.type
_entity.pdbx_description
1 polymer ?
#
loop_
_entity_poly.entity_id
_entity_poly.type
_entity_poly.pdbx_seq_one_letter_code
_entity_poly.pdbx_strand_id
1 'polypeptide(L)'
;MSDFAKTEKKWQKRWAKDKIFESDPDPKRKKFFLTVPYPYVNGALHIGHGRTYTIGDIIARYRRMQGFNVLFPMASHMTGTPVQGMVDRIQAGDAEAIEMYKRGELKERVYSL
;
A
#
# COMPACT_ATOMS: atom_id res chain seq x y z
N MET A 1 28.81 -7.44 1.46
CA MET A 1 27.33 -7.56 1.39
C MET A 1 26.77 -6.19 1.04
N SER A 2 25.95 -6.08 0.01
CA SER A 2 25.27 -4.81 -0.31
C SER A 2 24.31 -4.46 0.83
N ASP A 3 24.38 -3.20 1.28
CA ASP A 3 23.46 -2.68 2.29
C ASP A 3 22.10 -2.41 1.62
N PHE A 4 21.26 -3.45 1.57
CA PHE A 4 19.93 -3.38 0.94
C PHE A 4 19.08 -2.25 1.52
N ALA A 5 19.09 -2.07 2.86
CA ALA A 5 18.32 -1.03 3.53
C ALA A 5 18.73 0.39 3.07
N LYS A 6 20.03 0.59 2.83
CA LYS A 6 20.55 1.87 2.33
C LYS A 6 20.13 2.13 0.88
N THR A 7 20.15 1.07 0.07
CA THR A 7 19.71 1.13 -1.33
C THR A 7 18.20 1.42 -1.41
N GLU A 8 17.39 0.74 -0.61
CA GLU A 8 15.95 0.96 -0.53
C GLU A 8 15.61 2.40 -0.14
N LYS A 9 16.20 2.90 0.96
CA LYS A 9 15.99 4.30 1.39
C LYS A 9 16.39 5.33 0.34
N LYS A 10 17.47 5.07 -0.41
CA LYS A 10 17.91 5.94 -1.52
C LYS A 10 16.83 6.01 -2.60
N TRP A 11 16.32 4.87 -3.03
CA TRP A 11 15.33 4.82 -4.12
C TRP A 11 13.97 5.35 -3.69
N GLN A 12 13.50 5.02 -2.48
CA GLN A 12 12.25 5.57 -1.94
C GLN A 12 12.27 7.10 -1.90
N LYS A 13 13.37 7.70 -1.40
CA LYS A 13 13.53 9.17 -1.41
C LYS A 13 13.50 9.76 -2.80
N ARG A 14 14.14 9.08 -3.77
CA ARG A 14 14.17 9.55 -5.15
C ARG A 14 12.79 9.48 -5.78
N TRP A 15 12.10 8.37 -5.63
CA TRP A 15 10.75 8.18 -6.16
C TRP A 15 9.74 9.21 -5.61
N ALA A 16 9.81 9.47 -4.31
CA ALA A 16 8.99 10.49 -3.69
C ALA A 16 9.31 11.90 -4.22
N LYS A 17 10.60 12.25 -4.36
CA LYS A 17 11.02 13.53 -4.90
C LYS A 17 10.59 13.73 -6.35
N ASP A 18 10.79 12.71 -7.17
CA ASP A 18 10.53 12.77 -8.62
C ASP A 18 9.05 12.47 -8.96
N LYS A 19 8.22 12.16 -7.94
CA LYS A 19 6.77 11.87 -8.06
C LYS A 19 6.44 10.85 -9.14
N ILE A 20 7.30 9.87 -9.36
CA ILE A 20 7.23 8.95 -10.51
C ILE A 20 6.00 8.05 -10.53
N PHE A 21 5.31 7.90 -9.40
CA PHE A 21 4.10 7.10 -9.27
C PHE A 21 2.82 7.93 -9.25
N GLU A 22 2.92 9.26 -9.17
CA GLU A 22 1.77 10.15 -9.28
C GLU A 22 1.28 10.22 -10.73
N SER A 23 0.00 10.44 -10.91
CA SER A 23 -0.64 10.44 -12.23
C SER A 23 -1.69 11.53 -12.29
N ASP A 24 -1.32 12.66 -12.89
CA ASP A 24 -2.27 13.72 -13.22
C ASP A 24 -2.95 13.47 -14.57
N PRO A 25 -4.15 14.01 -14.81
CA PRO A 25 -4.81 13.92 -16.09
C PRO A 25 -3.94 14.50 -17.22
N ASP A 26 -3.62 13.67 -18.21
CA ASP A 26 -2.87 14.07 -19.40
C ASP A 26 -3.63 13.61 -20.67
N PRO A 27 -4.20 14.52 -21.47
CA PRO A 27 -4.93 14.16 -22.67
C PRO A 27 -4.05 13.62 -23.80
N LYS A 28 -2.72 13.86 -23.75
CA LYS A 28 -1.77 13.45 -24.78
C LYS A 28 -1.26 12.00 -24.62
N ARG A 29 -1.48 11.41 -23.45
CA ARG A 29 -1.01 10.07 -23.12
C ARG A 29 -2.15 9.08 -23.01
N LYS A 30 -1.94 7.86 -23.51
CA LYS A 30 -2.89 6.77 -23.28
C LYS A 30 -3.00 6.49 -21.78
N LYS A 31 -4.24 6.39 -21.30
CA LYS A 31 -4.52 6.10 -19.88
C LYS A 31 -4.48 4.60 -19.63
N PHE A 32 -3.94 4.23 -18.48
CA PHE A 32 -4.01 2.87 -17.97
C PHE A 32 -4.37 2.92 -16.49
N PHE A 33 -5.49 2.30 -16.15
CA PHE A 33 -5.94 2.18 -14.77
C PHE A 33 -5.78 0.75 -14.29
N LEU A 34 -5.19 0.58 -13.14
CA LEU A 34 -5.04 -0.70 -12.46
C LEU A 34 -5.43 -0.54 -11.00
N THR A 35 -6.14 -1.51 -10.47
CA THR A 35 -6.47 -1.58 -9.05
C THR A 35 -6.25 -2.99 -8.52
N VAL A 36 -6.05 -3.09 -7.22
CA VAL A 36 -5.94 -4.34 -6.47
C VAL A 36 -6.85 -4.26 -5.23
N PRO A 37 -7.26 -5.38 -4.65
CA PRO A 37 -7.99 -5.35 -3.39
C PRO A 37 -7.16 -4.64 -2.31
N TYR A 38 -7.75 -3.63 -1.66
CA TYR A 38 -7.10 -2.94 -0.58
C TYR A 38 -7.09 -3.80 0.68
N PRO A 39 -5.99 -3.83 1.44
CA PRO A 39 -5.92 -4.60 2.67
C PRO A 39 -6.80 -3.98 3.74
N TYR A 40 -7.39 -4.83 4.57
CA TYR A 40 -8.05 -4.39 5.80
C TYR A 40 -7.01 -3.92 6.82
N VAL A 41 -7.42 -3.00 7.68
CA VAL A 41 -6.58 -2.49 8.79
C VAL A 41 -6.62 -3.37 10.05
N ASN A 42 -7.11 -4.60 9.94
CA ASN A 42 -7.36 -5.51 11.06
C ASN A 42 -6.19 -6.47 11.37
N GLY A 43 -5.06 -6.34 10.71
CA GLY A 43 -3.91 -7.21 10.95
C GLY A 43 -2.71 -6.94 10.07
N ALA A 44 -1.61 -7.65 10.34
CA ALA A 44 -0.37 -7.52 9.57
C ALA A 44 -0.51 -8.04 8.13
N LEU A 45 0.21 -7.42 7.19
CA LEU A 45 0.31 -7.95 5.82
C LEU A 45 1.08 -9.27 5.84
N HIS A 46 0.64 -10.21 5.05
CA HIS A 46 1.30 -11.50 4.86
C HIS A 46 1.77 -11.67 3.41
N ILE A 47 2.47 -12.75 3.13
CA ILE A 47 3.06 -13.02 1.80
C ILE A 47 2.02 -13.01 0.66
N GLY A 48 0.77 -13.38 0.93
CA GLY A 48 -0.31 -13.29 -0.06
C GLY A 48 -0.58 -11.85 -0.53
N HIS A 49 -0.54 -10.89 0.38
CA HIS A 49 -0.60 -9.46 0.03
C HIS A 49 0.61 -9.05 -0.80
N GLY A 50 1.81 -9.48 -0.39
CA GLY A 50 3.04 -9.22 -1.14
C GLY A 50 2.93 -9.67 -2.60
N ARG A 51 2.43 -10.90 -2.82
CA ARG A 51 2.19 -11.42 -4.18
C ARG A 51 1.23 -10.52 -4.97
N THR A 52 0.08 -10.20 -4.41
CA THR A 52 -0.95 -9.41 -5.09
C THR A 52 -0.43 -8.04 -5.50
N TYR A 53 0.24 -7.34 -4.60
CA TYR A 53 0.73 -5.98 -4.85
C TYR A 53 1.94 -5.96 -5.78
N THR A 54 2.83 -6.93 -5.66
CA THR A 54 3.99 -7.04 -6.57
C THR A 54 3.55 -7.27 -8.02
N ILE A 55 2.56 -8.12 -8.27
CA ILE A 55 2.03 -8.33 -9.62
C ILE A 55 1.46 -7.03 -10.19
N GLY A 56 0.67 -6.30 -9.40
CA GLY A 56 0.13 -4.99 -9.79
C GLY A 56 1.22 -3.97 -10.09
N ASP A 57 2.24 -3.89 -9.24
CA ASP A 57 3.37 -2.98 -9.42
C ASP A 57 4.19 -3.28 -10.68
N ILE A 58 4.46 -4.56 -10.97
CA ILE A 58 5.15 -4.97 -12.20
C ILE A 58 4.38 -4.51 -13.43
N ILE A 59 3.07 -4.74 -13.47
CA ILE A 59 2.21 -4.32 -14.59
C ILE A 59 2.22 -2.80 -14.73
N ALA A 60 2.05 -2.08 -13.63
CA ALA A 60 2.03 -0.62 -13.63
C ALA A 60 3.36 -0.02 -14.13
N ARG A 61 4.49 -0.54 -13.65
CA ARG A 61 5.83 -0.14 -14.10
C ARG A 61 6.03 -0.42 -15.58
N TYR A 62 5.66 -1.60 -16.04
CA TYR A 62 5.76 -1.95 -17.46
C TYR A 62 4.95 -0.99 -18.34
N ARG A 63 3.72 -0.65 -17.95
CA ARG A 63 2.89 0.31 -18.69
C ARG A 63 3.48 1.72 -18.67
N ARG A 64 4.08 2.17 -17.56
CA ARG A 64 4.82 3.44 -17.52
C ARG A 64 5.98 3.46 -18.51
N MET A 65 6.77 2.37 -18.60
CA MET A 65 7.85 2.24 -19.56
C MET A 65 7.37 2.31 -21.01
N GLN A 66 6.14 1.89 -21.29
CA GLN A 66 5.51 2.02 -22.60
C GLN A 66 4.93 3.43 -22.86
N GLY A 67 5.09 4.38 -21.96
CA GLY A 67 4.62 5.76 -22.10
C GLY A 67 3.16 6.01 -21.70
N PHE A 68 2.47 5.01 -21.11
CA PHE A 68 1.12 5.24 -20.61
C PHE A 68 1.10 6.18 -19.39
N ASN A 69 0.01 6.94 -19.26
CA ASN A 69 -0.33 7.61 -18.01
C ASN A 69 -1.02 6.60 -17.10
N VAL A 70 -0.31 6.14 -16.08
CA VAL A 70 -0.73 5.00 -15.26
C VAL A 70 -1.24 5.47 -13.91
N LEU A 71 -2.51 5.22 -13.63
CA LEU A 71 -3.12 5.38 -12.31
C LEU A 71 -3.21 4.00 -11.64
N PHE A 72 -2.45 3.82 -10.58
CA PHE A 72 -2.46 2.64 -9.73
C PHE A 72 -2.61 3.07 -8.27
N PRO A 73 -3.84 3.35 -7.81
CA PRO A 73 -4.08 3.80 -6.45
C PRO A 73 -3.89 2.64 -5.46
N MET A 74 -3.41 2.98 -4.28
CA MET A 74 -3.32 2.08 -3.13
C MET A 74 -3.93 2.76 -1.91
N ALA A 75 -4.71 2.02 -1.13
CA ALA A 75 -5.35 2.52 0.08
C ALA A 75 -5.57 1.37 1.08
N SER A 76 -6.18 1.67 2.22
CA SER A 76 -6.61 0.67 3.19
C SER A 76 -8.14 0.56 3.20
N HIS A 77 -8.65 -0.64 3.36
CA HIS A 77 -10.08 -0.88 3.53
C HIS A 77 -10.44 -0.73 5.01
N MET A 78 -11.12 0.36 5.33
CA MET A 78 -11.40 0.78 6.71
C MET A 78 -12.84 0.52 7.15
N THR A 79 -13.61 -0.27 6.42
CA THR A 79 -15.03 -0.54 6.70
C THR A 79 -15.34 -2.03 6.64
N GLY A 80 -16.51 -2.40 7.14
CA GLY A 80 -17.03 -3.76 7.06
C GLY A 80 -16.68 -4.64 8.27
N THR A 81 -17.22 -5.85 8.25
CA THR A 81 -17.14 -6.82 9.36
C THR A 81 -15.73 -7.09 9.89
N PRO A 82 -14.66 -7.17 9.05
CA PRO A 82 -13.32 -7.42 9.59
C PRO A 82 -12.80 -6.28 10.46
N VAL A 83 -13.16 -5.04 10.15
CA VAL A 83 -12.75 -3.86 10.94
C VAL A 83 -13.62 -3.79 12.22
N GLN A 84 -14.92 -4.01 12.09
CA GLN A 84 -15.82 -4.07 13.25
C GLN A 84 -15.38 -5.15 14.23
N GLY A 85 -15.07 -6.35 13.77
CA GLY A 85 -14.58 -7.42 14.63
C GLY A 85 -13.29 -7.08 15.38
N MET A 86 -12.40 -6.28 14.80
CA MET A 86 -11.21 -5.78 15.51
C MET A 86 -11.60 -4.77 16.59
N VAL A 87 -12.53 -3.86 16.31
CA VAL A 87 -13.06 -2.90 17.30
C VAL A 87 -13.71 -3.63 18.47
N ASP A 88 -14.54 -4.63 18.18
CA ASP A 88 -15.22 -5.42 19.20
C ASP A 88 -14.23 -6.17 20.11
N ARG A 89 -13.16 -6.74 19.54
CA ARG A 89 -12.07 -7.37 20.30
C ARG A 89 -11.37 -6.37 21.23
N ILE A 90 -11.05 -5.18 20.73
CA ILE A 90 -10.41 -4.12 21.53
C ILE A 90 -11.33 -3.69 22.68
N GLN A 91 -12.61 -3.49 22.41
CA GLN A 91 -13.60 -3.12 23.42
C GLN A 91 -13.83 -4.22 24.47
N ALA A 92 -13.72 -5.48 24.07
CA ALA A 92 -13.76 -6.63 24.97
C ALA A 92 -12.49 -6.82 25.82
N GLY A 93 -11.47 -5.98 25.63
CA GLY A 93 -10.22 -6.07 26.39
C GLY A 93 -9.23 -7.11 25.88
N ASP A 94 -9.37 -7.59 24.64
CA ASP A 94 -8.44 -8.53 24.03
C ASP A 94 -7.01 -7.94 23.98
N ALA A 95 -6.12 -8.55 24.77
CA ALA A 95 -4.77 -8.04 24.95
C ALA A 95 -3.95 -8.03 23.65
N GLU A 96 -4.14 -9.04 22.78
CA GLU A 96 -3.45 -9.12 21.49
C GLU A 96 -3.93 -8.00 20.54
N ALA A 97 -5.23 -7.79 20.45
CA ALA A 97 -5.80 -6.73 19.61
C ALA A 97 -5.37 -5.33 20.08
N ILE A 98 -5.35 -5.11 21.40
CA ILE A 98 -4.89 -3.86 22.01
C ILE A 98 -3.42 -3.64 21.72
N GLU A 99 -2.58 -4.66 21.84
CA GLU A 99 -1.14 -4.56 21.59
C GLU A 99 -0.85 -4.28 20.11
N MET A 100 -1.53 -4.94 19.17
CA MET A 100 -1.43 -4.64 17.74
C MET A 100 -1.78 -3.18 17.45
N TYR A 101 -2.83 -2.66 18.07
CA TYR A 101 -3.23 -1.26 17.93
C TYR A 101 -2.17 -0.29 18.49
N LYS A 102 -1.60 -0.60 19.66
CA LYS A 102 -0.56 0.22 20.32
C LYS A 102 0.74 0.27 19.53
N ARG A 103 1.17 -0.84 18.93
CA ARG A 103 2.38 -0.90 18.08
C ARG A 103 2.30 -0.04 16.83
N GLY A 104 1.14 0.55 16.55
CA GLY A 104 0.96 1.37 15.36
C GLY A 104 0.80 0.56 14.08
N GLU A 105 0.82 -0.77 14.15
CA GLU A 105 0.61 -1.64 12.98
C GLU A 105 -0.68 -1.32 12.23
N LEU A 106 -1.63 -0.70 12.91
CA LEU A 106 -2.86 -0.18 12.34
C LEU A 106 -2.77 1.32 11.95
N LYS A 107 -1.89 2.10 12.61
CA LYS A 107 -1.77 3.55 12.36
C LYS A 107 -0.83 3.87 11.21
N GLU A 108 0.33 3.22 11.14
CA GLU A 108 1.33 3.51 10.10
C GLU A 108 0.84 3.20 8.68
N ARG A 109 -0.13 2.29 8.55
CA ARG A 109 -0.74 1.95 7.26
C ARG A 109 -1.66 3.00 6.68
N VAL A 110 -2.22 3.87 7.52
CA VAL A 110 -3.13 4.93 7.09
C VAL A 110 -2.36 6.13 6.56
N TYR A 111 -1.10 6.31 6.97
CA TYR A 111 -0.31 7.51 6.70
C TYR A 111 0.96 7.28 5.87
N SER A 112 1.28 6.03 5.51
CA SER A 112 2.51 5.69 4.76
C SER A 112 2.30 5.51 3.25
N LEU A 113 1.19 6.01 2.73
CA LEU A 113 0.87 6.01 1.30
C LEU A 113 1.09 7.35 0.66
#